data_a2ad63c599f0a42c3f95d416d9feda3f
#
_entry.id   a2ad63c599f0a42c3f95d416d9feda3f
#
_cell.length_a   1.000
_cell.length_b   1.000
_cell.length_c   1.000
_cell.angle_alpha   90.00
_cell.angle_beta   90.00
_cell.angle_gamma   90.00
#
_symmetry.space_group_name_H-M   'P 1'
#
loop_
_entity.id
_entity.type
_entity.pdbx_description
1 polymer ?
#
loop_
_entity_poly.entity_id
_entity_poly.type
_entity_poly.pdbx_seq_one_letter_code
_entity_poly.pdbx_strand_id
1 'polypeptide(L)'
;MLGWNPRRSNNLKALDLFCGLGGWSDGLALEGFDVLGVEIEPKIAALYKHRVICADVTTLNPEDFNGYDLIVGSPPCRDVCKIAQSQGTRWKNPPNPKRTVILANAFLKIVDEAKPKYWCMENSPYLKDHWEHKPRLIGYFSPTMRRALWGNFPAFLLPTDLNRGHISSGTNRSTGKPRHKTHTWVYPTWAQSWENARIPEPVARALGAAVREKIYVGMEPRVKGP
;
A
#
# COMPACT_ATOMS: atom_id res chain seq x y z
N MET A 1 5.19 -11.14 -31.75
CA MET A 1 6.10 -11.28 -30.57
C MET A 1 6.97 -10.04 -30.53
N LEU A 2 6.60 -9.02 -29.77
CA LEU A 2 7.43 -7.83 -29.59
C LEU A 2 8.50 -8.15 -28.57
N GLY A 3 9.76 -8.18 -29.01
CA GLY A 3 10.91 -8.55 -28.21
C GLY A 3 11.12 -7.60 -27.03
N TRP A 4 11.04 -8.13 -25.83
CA TRP A 4 11.55 -7.52 -24.62
C TRP A 4 13.03 -7.17 -24.80
N ASN A 5 13.40 -5.88 -24.77
CA ASN A 5 14.78 -5.44 -24.79
C ASN A 5 15.23 -5.05 -23.37
N PRO A 6 16.04 -5.88 -22.70
CA PRO A 6 16.48 -5.65 -21.32
C PRO A 6 17.51 -4.52 -21.15
N ARG A 7 17.89 -3.79 -22.20
CA ARG A 7 19.00 -2.83 -22.16
C ARG A 7 18.61 -1.36 -21.94
N ARG A 8 17.37 -1.05 -21.55
CA ARG A 8 17.05 0.27 -21.01
C ARG A 8 16.85 0.14 -19.51
N SER A 9 17.93 0.21 -18.77
CA SER A 9 17.96 0.30 -17.30
C SER A 9 17.52 1.68 -16.81
N ASN A 10 16.36 2.17 -17.20
CA ASN A 10 15.67 3.15 -16.40
C ASN A 10 14.82 2.34 -15.40
N ASN A 11 15.44 1.89 -14.30
CA ASN A 11 14.69 1.30 -13.21
C ASN A 11 13.71 2.36 -12.72
N LEU A 12 12.41 2.09 -12.91
CA LEU A 12 11.36 2.92 -12.36
C LEU A 12 11.51 2.95 -10.85
N LYS A 13 11.40 4.13 -10.23
CA LYS A 13 11.57 4.30 -8.78
C LYS A 13 10.22 4.37 -8.10
N ALA A 14 10.05 3.58 -7.04
CA ALA A 14 8.87 3.64 -6.19
C ALA A 14 9.25 3.94 -4.73
N LEU A 15 8.48 4.83 -4.10
CA LEU A 15 8.56 5.12 -2.67
C LEU A 15 7.33 4.50 -1.99
N ASP A 16 7.54 3.70 -0.94
CA ASP A 16 6.48 3.09 -0.13
C ASP A 16 6.48 3.73 1.26
N LEU A 17 5.59 4.70 1.48
CA LEU A 17 5.42 5.38 2.76
C LEU A 17 4.53 4.55 3.70
N PHE A 18 4.93 4.45 4.98
CA PHE A 18 4.30 3.55 5.94
C PHE A 18 4.40 2.09 5.49
N CYS A 19 5.57 1.69 5.03
CA CYS A 19 5.76 0.46 4.26
C CYS A 19 5.50 -0.83 5.06
N GLY A 20 5.54 -0.78 6.39
CA GLY A 20 5.31 -1.96 7.23
C GLY A 20 6.22 -3.13 6.84
N LEU A 21 5.61 -4.27 6.56
CA LEU A 21 6.31 -5.48 6.10
C LEU A 21 6.40 -5.58 4.55
N GLY A 22 6.19 -4.47 3.83
CA GLY A 22 6.44 -4.39 2.39
C GLY A 22 5.31 -4.90 1.50
N GLY A 23 4.06 -4.69 1.88
CA GLY A 23 2.92 -5.15 1.07
C GLY A 23 2.88 -4.55 -0.34
N TRP A 24 3.06 -3.26 -0.48
CA TRP A 24 3.22 -2.60 -1.77
C TRP A 24 4.54 -2.98 -2.43
N SER A 25 5.61 -2.93 -1.66
CA SER A 25 6.98 -3.07 -2.14
C SER A 25 7.26 -4.40 -2.79
N ASP A 26 6.78 -5.51 -2.20
CA ASP A 26 6.98 -6.85 -2.75
C ASP A 26 6.37 -6.96 -4.16
N GLY A 27 5.16 -6.47 -4.36
CA GLY A 27 4.51 -6.52 -5.67
C GLY A 27 5.14 -5.55 -6.68
N LEU A 28 5.53 -4.34 -6.26
CA LEU A 28 6.17 -3.35 -7.12
C LEU A 28 7.57 -3.81 -7.57
N ALA A 29 8.34 -4.44 -6.68
CA ALA A 29 9.65 -5.00 -7.02
C ALA A 29 9.54 -6.11 -8.09
N LEU A 30 8.52 -6.97 -8.00
CA LEU A 30 8.23 -7.99 -9.02
C LEU A 30 7.88 -7.38 -10.39
N GLU A 31 7.35 -6.16 -10.41
CA GLU A 31 7.08 -5.40 -11.63
C GLU A 31 8.27 -4.54 -12.09
N GLY A 32 9.44 -4.69 -11.46
CA GLY A 32 10.70 -4.07 -11.89
C GLY A 32 10.93 -2.66 -11.36
N PHE A 33 10.24 -2.25 -10.28
CA PHE A 33 10.55 -1.01 -9.59
C PHE A 33 11.73 -1.18 -8.63
N ASP A 34 12.59 -0.16 -8.57
CA ASP A 34 13.54 0.03 -7.49
C ASP A 34 12.80 0.70 -6.33
N VAL A 35 12.58 -0.05 -5.25
CA VAL A 35 11.70 0.36 -4.15
C VAL A 35 12.51 0.84 -2.95
N LEU A 36 12.08 1.97 -2.38
CA LEU A 36 12.51 2.48 -1.08
C LEU A 36 11.30 2.53 -0.15
N GLY A 37 11.39 1.93 1.03
CA GLY A 37 10.37 2.01 2.08
C GLY A 37 10.70 3.06 3.13
N VAL A 38 9.64 3.56 3.81
CA VAL A 38 9.76 4.34 5.05
C VAL A 38 8.88 3.71 6.10
N GLU A 39 9.46 3.39 7.26
CA GLU A 39 8.79 2.77 8.40
C GLU A 39 9.28 3.39 9.71
N ILE A 40 8.37 3.76 10.60
CA ILE A 40 8.71 4.38 11.88
C ILE A 40 9.14 3.38 12.95
N GLU A 41 8.62 2.14 12.89
CA GLU A 41 8.90 1.11 13.90
C GLU A 41 10.19 0.35 13.56
N PRO A 42 11.29 0.53 14.33
CA PRO A 42 12.59 -0.07 14.01
C PRO A 42 12.57 -1.59 13.88
N LYS A 43 11.75 -2.27 14.69
CA LYS A 43 11.62 -3.73 14.65
C LYS A 43 10.95 -4.21 13.38
N ILE A 44 10.03 -3.43 12.83
CA ILE A 44 9.38 -3.73 11.55
C ILE A 44 10.31 -3.39 10.40
N ALA A 45 10.98 -2.24 10.44
CA ALA A 45 11.98 -1.85 9.45
C ALA A 45 13.08 -2.91 9.32
N ALA A 46 13.51 -3.54 10.44
CA ALA A 46 14.49 -4.62 10.42
C ALA A 46 14.01 -5.92 9.76
N LEU A 47 12.71 -6.11 9.58
CA LEU A 47 12.11 -7.25 8.86
C LEU A 47 11.80 -6.95 7.40
N TYR A 48 11.95 -5.70 7.00
CA TYR A 48 11.65 -5.27 5.64
C TYR A 48 12.69 -5.80 4.65
N LYS A 49 12.25 -6.26 3.49
CA LYS A 49 13.10 -7.00 2.54
C LYS A 49 13.79 -6.12 1.48
N HIS A 50 13.40 -4.86 1.40
CA HIS A 50 13.93 -3.89 0.45
C HIS A 50 14.73 -2.82 1.18
N ARG A 51 15.21 -1.79 0.48
CA ARG A 51 15.84 -0.64 1.11
C ARG A 51 14.80 0.11 1.96
N VAL A 52 15.18 0.52 3.17
CA VAL A 52 14.26 1.20 4.11
C VAL A 52 14.96 2.34 4.84
N ILE A 53 14.20 3.42 5.04
CA ILE A 53 14.52 4.50 5.96
C ILE A 53 13.66 4.29 7.22
N CYS A 54 14.30 4.14 8.38
CA CYS A 54 13.58 4.08 9.64
C CYS A 54 13.34 5.51 10.14
N ALA A 55 12.15 6.06 9.84
CA ALA A 55 11.81 7.44 10.16
C ALA A 55 10.29 7.66 10.26
N ASP A 56 9.91 8.75 10.93
CA ASP A 56 8.54 9.26 10.90
C ASP A 56 8.27 10.00 9.59
N VAL A 57 7.27 9.58 8.82
CA VAL A 57 6.88 10.21 7.55
C VAL A 57 6.58 11.70 7.72
N THR A 58 6.08 12.13 8.87
CA THR A 58 5.76 13.54 9.14
C THR A 58 6.98 14.46 9.24
N THR A 59 8.17 13.88 9.42
CA THR A 59 9.44 14.62 9.59
C THR A 59 10.32 14.60 8.35
N LEU A 60 9.92 13.89 7.30
CA LEU A 60 10.70 13.78 6.07
C LEU A 60 10.74 15.10 5.31
N ASN A 61 11.88 15.36 4.65
CA ASN A 61 11.97 16.40 3.65
C ASN A 61 11.46 15.85 2.30
N PRO A 62 10.35 16.36 1.74
CA PRO A 62 9.80 15.85 0.49
C PRO A 62 10.74 15.97 -0.71
N GLU A 63 11.65 16.95 -0.73
CA GLU A 63 12.63 17.15 -1.82
C GLU A 63 13.56 15.96 -2.02
N ASP A 64 13.82 15.17 -0.95
CA ASP A 64 14.66 13.98 -1.02
C ASP A 64 14.05 12.88 -1.91
N PHE A 65 12.76 13.02 -2.23
CA PHE A 65 12.01 12.06 -3.05
C PHE A 65 11.67 12.58 -4.45
N ASN A 66 12.30 13.66 -4.87
CA ASN A 66 12.20 14.14 -6.25
C ASN A 66 12.68 13.07 -7.24
N GLY A 67 11.95 12.91 -8.35
CA GLY A 67 12.29 11.96 -9.41
C GLY A 67 11.83 10.51 -9.15
N TYR A 68 11.00 10.26 -8.13
CA TYR A 68 10.27 9.01 -8.03
C TYR A 68 9.11 8.97 -9.04
N ASP A 69 8.94 7.83 -9.71
CA ASP A 69 7.88 7.64 -10.71
C ASP A 69 6.53 7.35 -10.06
N LEU A 70 6.58 6.63 -8.92
CA LEU A 70 5.40 6.22 -8.16
C LEU A 70 5.64 6.41 -6.66
N ILE A 71 4.69 7.02 -5.97
CA ILE A 71 4.64 7.06 -4.51
C ILE A 71 3.40 6.29 -4.06
N VAL A 72 3.59 5.26 -3.26
CA VAL A 72 2.50 4.51 -2.61
C VAL A 72 2.60 4.64 -1.09
N GLY A 73 1.52 4.27 -0.39
CA GLY A 73 1.57 4.18 1.06
C GLY A 73 0.24 3.78 1.67
N SER A 74 0.33 3.27 2.90
CA SER A 74 -0.82 2.83 3.68
C SER A 74 -0.75 3.40 5.09
N PRO A 75 -1.13 4.68 5.30
CA PRO A 75 -1.17 5.25 6.64
C PRO A 75 -2.01 4.40 7.60
N PRO A 76 -1.63 4.29 8.88
CA PRO A 76 -2.37 3.52 9.87
C PRO A 76 -3.88 3.84 9.86
N CYS A 77 -4.72 2.82 9.59
CA CYS A 77 -6.17 2.95 9.48
C CYS A 77 -6.92 2.62 10.79
N ARG A 78 -6.20 2.28 11.87
CA ARG A 78 -6.79 1.83 13.13
C ARG A 78 -7.86 2.76 13.68
N ASP A 79 -7.66 4.05 13.57
CA ASP A 79 -8.55 5.06 14.18
C ASP A 79 -9.83 5.32 13.34
N VAL A 80 -9.90 4.81 12.11
CA VAL A 80 -11.04 5.01 11.20
C VAL A 80 -11.67 3.70 10.71
N CYS A 81 -11.18 2.54 11.12
CA CYS A 81 -11.73 1.26 10.68
C CYS A 81 -13.03 0.90 11.41
N LYS A 82 -13.83 -0.01 10.82
CA LYS A 82 -15.12 -0.46 11.42
C LYS A 82 -14.97 -1.01 12.83
N ILE A 83 -13.86 -1.73 13.11
CA ILE A 83 -13.60 -2.28 14.46
C ILE A 83 -13.40 -1.15 15.46
N ALA A 84 -12.72 -0.08 15.09
CA ALA A 84 -12.54 1.09 15.92
C ALA A 84 -13.89 1.70 16.32
N GLN A 85 -14.79 1.85 15.35
CA GLN A 85 -16.13 2.41 15.58
C GLN A 85 -17.01 1.50 16.47
N SER A 86 -16.84 0.17 16.37
CA SER A 86 -17.71 -0.79 17.11
C SER A 86 -17.27 -1.01 18.56
N GLN A 87 -16.02 -0.75 18.93
CA GLN A 87 -15.49 -1.03 20.27
C GLN A 87 -15.45 0.20 21.20
N GLY A 88 -15.63 1.41 20.66
CA GLY A 88 -15.80 2.65 21.41
C GLY A 88 -14.81 2.83 22.56
N THR A 89 -15.34 3.09 23.76
CA THR A 89 -14.53 3.41 24.97
C THR A 89 -13.81 2.24 25.62
N ARG A 90 -13.98 1.01 25.12
CA ARG A 90 -13.32 -0.19 25.69
C ARG A 90 -11.82 -0.27 25.37
N TRP A 91 -11.32 0.60 24.48
CA TRP A 91 -9.91 0.65 24.17
C TRP A 91 -9.16 1.50 25.18
N LYS A 92 -7.97 1.03 25.60
CA LYS A 92 -7.03 1.81 26.44
C LYS A 92 -6.71 3.18 25.80
N ASN A 93 -6.62 3.20 24.47
CA ASN A 93 -6.48 4.41 23.65
C ASN A 93 -7.65 4.46 22.67
N PRO A 94 -8.69 5.26 22.92
CA PRO A 94 -9.86 5.33 22.05
C PRO A 94 -9.48 5.82 20.65
N PRO A 95 -10.21 5.36 19.60
CA PRO A 95 -9.98 5.80 18.24
C PRO A 95 -10.09 7.32 18.11
N ASN A 96 -9.15 7.90 17.39
CA ASN A 96 -9.16 9.33 17.07
C ASN A 96 -8.87 9.52 15.57
N PRO A 97 -9.90 9.69 14.73
CA PRO A 97 -9.75 9.86 13.29
C PRO A 97 -8.77 10.96 12.87
N LYS A 98 -8.60 12.01 13.70
CA LYS A 98 -7.66 13.10 13.42
C LYS A 98 -6.21 12.58 13.26
N ARG A 99 -5.82 11.51 13.97
CA ARG A 99 -4.47 10.92 13.83
C ARG A 99 -4.27 10.35 12.42
N THR A 100 -5.24 9.60 11.90
CA THR A 100 -5.17 9.07 10.53
C THR A 100 -5.16 10.20 9.50
N VAL A 101 -5.97 11.25 9.70
CA VAL A 101 -6.00 12.43 8.80
C VAL A 101 -4.66 13.16 8.78
N ILE A 102 -4.00 13.34 9.93
CA ILE A 102 -2.65 13.94 10.00
C ILE A 102 -1.66 13.14 9.15
N LEU A 103 -1.68 11.81 9.25
CA LEU A 103 -0.77 10.94 8.49
C LEU A 103 -1.12 10.92 6.99
N ALA A 104 -2.40 10.97 6.63
CA ALA A 104 -2.83 11.10 5.24
C ALA A 104 -2.39 12.43 4.63
N ASN A 105 -2.47 13.52 5.40
CA ASN A 105 -1.98 14.84 4.96
C ASN A 105 -0.45 14.87 4.85
N ALA A 106 0.28 14.18 5.74
CA ALA A 106 1.74 14.04 5.61
C ALA A 106 2.13 13.29 4.32
N PHE A 107 1.38 12.22 3.97
CA PHE A 107 1.53 11.54 2.68
C PHE A 107 1.31 12.51 1.51
N LEU A 108 0.21 13.27 1.51
CA LEU A 108 -0.09 14.23 0.44
C LEU A 108 0.96 15.32 0.31
N LYS A 109 1.47 15.83 1.44
CA LYS A 109 2.56 16.82 1.41
C LYS A 109 3.77 16.31 0.63
N ILE A 110 4.19 15.06 0.87
CA ILE A 110 5.29 14.45 0.13
C ILE A 110 4.95 14.32 -1.36
N VAL A 111 3.74 13.89 -1.70
CA VAL A 111 3.28 13.78 -3.09
C VAL A 111 3.27 15.14 -3.79
N ASP A 112 2.73 16.16 -3.15
CA ASP A 112 2.56 17.49 -3.73
C ASP A 112 3.90 18.20 -3.98
N GLU A 113 4.89 17.97 -3.13
CA GLU A 113 6.22 18.57 -3.26
C GLU A 113 7.15 17.73 -4.14
N ALA A 114 7.19 16.39 -3.99
CA ALA A 114 8.02 15.50 -4.81
C ALA A 114 7.50 15.30 -6.24
N LYS A 115 6.22 15.59 -6.50
CA LYS A 115 5.58 15.55 -7.83
C LYS A 115 5.83 14.27 -8.63
N PRO A 116 5.54 13.07 -8.06
CA PRO A 116 5.67 11.83 -8.81
C PRO A 116 4.69 11.81 -9.98
N LYS A 117 4.99 11.00 -11.02
CA LYS A 117 4.04 10.81 -12.14
C LYS A 117 2.74 10.18 -11.68
N TYR A 118 2.84 9.25 -10.73
CA TYR A 118 1.70 8.53 -10.17
C TYR A 118 1.83 8.41 -8.66
N TRP A 119 0.68 8.34 -7.99
CA TRP A 119 0.65 8.06 -6.56
C TRP A 119 -0.63 7.32 -6.18
N CYS A 120 -0.54 6.49 -5.15
CA CYS A 120 -1.65 5.70 -4.65
C CYS A 120 -1.56 5.54 -3.13
N MET A 121 -2.51 6.10 -2.40
CA MET A 121 -2.63 5.90 -0.96
C MET A 121 -3.78 4.93 -0.66
N GLU A 122 -3.51 3.93 0.15
CA GLU A 122 -4.52 3.00 0.63
C GLU A 122 -4.94 3.34 2.06
N ASN A 123 -6.23 3.17 2.36
CA ASN A 123 -6.74 3.22 3.72
C ASN A 123 -8.11 2.53 3.83
N SER A 124 -8.69 2.55 5.05
CA SER A 124 -10.07 2.17 5.28
C SER A 124 -11.03 3.08 4.50
N PRO A 125 -12.12 2.54 3.90
CA PRO A 125 -13.12 3.36 3.22
C PRO A 125 -13.79 4.40 4.12
N TYR A 126 -13.75 4.21 5.43
CA TYR A 126 -14.33 5.15 6.40
C TYR A 126 -13.49 6.42 6.59
N LEU A 127 -12.24 6.47 6.10
CA LEU A 127 -11.46 7.70 6.11
C LEU A 127 -12.17 8.83 5.34
N LYS A 128 -12.91 8.53 4.28
CA LYS A 128 -13.70 9.50 3.51
C LYS A 128 -14.71 10.31 4.34
N ASP A 129 -15.12 9.80 5.51
CA ASP A 129 -16.09 10.46 6.40
C ASP A 129 -15.40 11.48 7.34
N HIS A 130 -14.06 11.50 7.34
CA HIS A 130 -13.23 12.33 8.21
C HIS A 130 -12.21 13.18 7.44
N TRP A 131 -12.08 12.97 6.12
CA TRP A 131 -11.10 13.62 5.25
C TRP A 131 -11.78 14.16 4.00
N GLU A 132 -11.40 15.36 3.56
CA GLU A 132 -12.05 16.05 2.45
C GLU A 132 -11.84 15.39 1.09
N HIS A 133 -10.79 14.58 0.93
CA HIS A 133 -10.47 13.90 -0.31
C HIS A 133 -11.32 12.64 -0.51
N LYS A 134 -11.83 12.49 -1.73
CA LYS A 134 -12.64 11.31 -2.09
C LYS A 134 -11.76 10.20 -2.64
N PRO A 135 -12.03 8.93 -2.29
CA PRO A 135 -11.32 7.81 -2.88
C PRO A 135 -11.69 7.65 -4.35
N ARG A 136 -10.69 7.28 -5.16
CA ARG A 136 -10.88 6.96 -6.57
C ARG A 136 -11.43 5.55 -6.79
N LEU A 137 -11.10 4.62 -5.89
CA LEU A 137 -11.54 3.24 -5.95
C LEU A 137 -11.87 2.72 -4.56
N ILE A 138 -12.96 1.98 -4.44
CA ILE A 138 -13.29 1.20 -3.25
C ILE A 138 -13.54 -0.23 -3.68
N GLY A 139 -12.80 -1.18 -3.10
CA GLY A 139 -12.89 -2.59 -3.46
C GLY A 139 -12.57 -3.53 -2.30
N TYR A 140 -12.70 -4.83 -2.56
CA TYR A 140 -12.30 -5.88 -1.63
C TYR A 140 -10.90 -6.36 -1.98
N PHE A 141 -9.96 -6.26 -1.03
CA PHE A 141 -8.60 -6.76 -1.13
C PHE A 141 -8.44 -8.15 -0.51
N SER A 142 -9.48 -8.62 0.12
CA SER A 142 -9.72 -9.99 0.56
C SER A 142 -11.23 -10.14 0.80
N PRO A 143 -11.78 -11.34 1.00
CA PRO A 143 -13.22 -11.54 1.19
C PRO A 143 -13.84 -10.72 2.33
N THR A 144 -13.03 -10.36 3.31
CA THR A 144 -13.50 -9.64 4.51
C THR A 144 -12.90 -8.24 4.65
N MET A 145 -11.97 -7.86 3.75
CA MET A 145 -11.20 -6.64 3.91
C MET A 145 -11.50 -5.66 2.77
N ARG A 146 -12.46 -4.76 3.01
CA ARG A 146 -12.76 -3.66 2.11
C ARG A 146 -11.76 -2.53 2.31
N ARG A 147 -11.18 -2.03 1.21
CA ARG A 147 -10.19 -0.96 1.18
C ARG A 147 -10.59 0.12 0.19
N ALA A 148 -10.00 1.29 0.36
CA ALA A 148 -10.16 2.40 -0.56
C ALA A 148 -8.78 2.91 -0.99
N LEU A 149 -8.70 3.34 -2.24
CA LEU A 149 -7.50 3.93 -2.85
C LEU A 149 -7.79 5.36 -3.24
N TRP A 150 -6.92 6.26 -2.82
CA TRP A 150 -6.85 7.65 -3.25
C TRP A 150 -5.64 7.81 -4.16
N GLY A 151 -5.74 8.69 -5.16
CA GLY A 151 -4.54 8.94 -5.94
C GLY A 151 -4.76 9.30 -7.40
N ASN A 152 -3.64 9.60 -8.02
CA ASN A 152 -3.49 9.67 -9.46
C ASN A 152 -2.75 8.42 -9.93
N PHE A 153 -3.47 7.42 -10.41
CA PHE A 153 -2.93 6.16 -10.92
C PHE A 153 -3.74 5.68 -12.13
N PRO A 154 -3.15 4.89 -13.04
CA PRO A 154 -3.88 4.29 -14.16
C PRO A 154 -4.98 3.36 -13.66
N ALA A 155 -6.02 3.17 -14.48
CA ALA A 155 -7.01 2.14 -14.20
C ALA A 155 -6.35 0.75 -14.23
N PHE A 156 -6.67 -0.09 -13.26
CA PHE A 156 -6.26 -1.49 -13.21
C PHE A 156 -7.39 -2.34 -12.63
N LEU A 157 -7.38 -3.62 -12.96
CA LEU A 157 -8.35 -4.57 -12.44
C LEU A 157 -7.84 -5.13 -11.10
N LEU A 158 -8.71 -5.12 -10.09
CA LEU A 158 -8.42 -5.86 -8.87
C LEU A 158 -8.46 -7.37 -9.18
N PRO A 159 -7.45 -8.13 -8.76
CA PRO A 159 -7.43 -9.57 -8.96
C PRO A 159 -8.65 -10.24 -8.30
N THR A 160 -9.30 -11.16 -9.02
CA THR A 160 -10.52 -11.83 -8.56
C THR A 160 -10.26 -12.98 -7.59
N ASP A 161 -9.04 -13.49 -7.56
CA ASP A 161 -8.60 -14.65 -6.76
C ASP A 161 -7.91 -14.28 -5.44
N LEU A 162 -8.08 -13.05 -4.97
CA LEU A 162 -7.56 -12.57 -3.67
C LEU A 162 -7.99 -13.44 -2.47
N ASN A 163 -8.81 -14.46 -2.74
CA ASN A 163 -9.49 -15.28 -1.74
C ASN A 163 -8.64 -16.34 -1.08
N ARG A 164 -7.43 -16.65 -1.53
CA ARG A 164 -6.74 -17.88 -1.13
C ARG A 164 -5.68 -17.73 -0.05
N GLY A 165 -5.43 -16.55 0.48
CA GLY A 165 -4.28 -16.30 1.35
C GLY A 165 -4.57 -15.75 2.76
N HIS A 166 -5.68 -15.08 3.01
CA HIS A 166 -5.96 -14.44 4.29
C HIS A 166 -7.15 -15.09 5.02
N ILE A 167 -6.89 -16.19 5.68
CA ILE A 167 -7.83 -16.67 6.72
C ILE A 167 -7.40 -16.00 8.01
N SER A 168 -8.18 -15.00 8.45
CA SER A 168 -8.02 -14.39 9.76
C SER A 168 -8.00 -15.46 10.85
N SER A 169 -7.02 -15.39 11.75
CA SER A 169 -6.98 -16.17 12.98
C SER A 169 -8.23 -15.86 13.82
N GLY A 170 -9.23 -16.69 13.72
CA GLY A 170 -10.46 -16.60 14.51
C GLY A 170 -11.06 -17.95 14.69
N THR A 171 -11.79 -18.15 15.76
CA THR A 171 -12.66 -19.32 15.96
C THR A 171 -13.86 -19.22 15.03
N ASN A 172 -14.26 -20.32 14.45
CA ASN A 172 -15.54 -20.41 13.75
C ASN A 172 -16.65 -20.25 14.79
N ARG A 173 -17.45 -19.17 14.68
CA ARG A 173 -18.52 -18.86 15.66
C ARG A 173 -19.56 -19.96 15.80
N SER A 174 -19.77 -20.80 14.79
CA SER A 174 -20.75 -21.89 14.82
C SER A 174 -20.22 -23.18 15.42
N THR A 175 -18.91 -23.44 15.41
CA THR A 175 -18.32 -24.69 15.85
C THR A 175 -17.36 -24.56 17.02
N GLY A 176 -17.00 -23.34 17.43
CA GLY A 176 -15.99 -23.07 18.46
C GLY A 176 -14.57 -23.58 18.15
N LYS A 177 -14.38 -24.19 16.99
CA LYS A 177 -13.06 -24.73 16.59
C LYS A 177 -12.18 -23.67 15.96
N PRO A 178 -10.85 -23.69 16.19
CA PRO A 178 -9.93 -22.82 15.49
C PRO A 178 -10.09 -23.01 13.98
N ARG A 179 -10.16 -21.93 13.21
CA ARG A 179 -10.07 -22.03 11.75
C ARG A 179 -8.70 -22.61 11.41
N HIS A 180 -8.67 -23.62 10.54
CA HIS A 180 -7.43 -24.26 10.12
C HIS A 180 -6.40 -23.23 9.69
N LYS A 181 -5.25 -23.24 10.35
CA LYS A 181 -4.07 -22.45 9.96
C LYS A 181 -3.47 -23.12 8.72
N THR A 182 -3.77 -22.58 7.55
CA THR A 182 -3.10 -22.98 6.29
C THR A 182 -1.87 -22.15 5.98
N HIS A 183 -1.45 -21.26 6.91
CA HIS A 183 -0.27 -20.42 6.74
C HIS A 183 0.80 -20.74 7.77
N THR A 184 1.96 -21.11 7.28
CA THR A 184 3.23 -20.92 8.00
C THR A 184 3.47 -19.41 8.08
N TRP A 185 3.41 -18.84 9.30
CA TRP A 185 3.74 -17.45 9.54
C TRP A 185 5.20 -17.21 9.17
N VAL A 186 5.42 -16.34 8.21
CA VAL A 186 6.76 -15.95 7.75
C VAL A 186 7.42 -15.01 8.78
N TYR A 187 6.60 -14.34 9.60
CA TYR A 187 7.06 -13.36 10.56
C TYR A 187 6.77 -13.77 12.01
N PRO A 188 7.53 -13.23 13.00
CA PRO A 188 7.28 -13.47 14.41
C PRO A 188 5.84 -13.12 14.82
N THR A 189 5.32 -13.77 15.86
CA THR A 189 3.94 -13.58 16.34
C THR A 189 3.60 -12.14 16.69
N TRP A 190 4.58 -11.37 17.21
CA TRP A 190 4.42 -9.95 17.53
C TRP A 190 4.24 -9.07 16.28
N ALA A 191 4.71 -9.50 15.11
CA ALA A 191 4.53 -8.78 13.84
C ALA A 191 3.24 -9.18 13.09
N GLN A 192 2.41 -10.06 13.65
CA GLN A 192 1.24 -10.65 12.97
C GLN A 192 0.18 -9.62 12.59
N SER A 193 0.00 -8.56 13.40
CA SER A 193 -0.93 -7.47 13.06
C SER A 193 -0.47 -6.70 11.81
N TRP A 194 0.82 -6.56 11.62
CA TRP A 194 1.43 -5.93 10.45
C TRP A 194 1.29 -6.81 9.21
N GLU A 195 1.47 -8.13 9.36
CA GLU A 195 1.23 -9.11 8.30
C GLU A 195 -0.22 -9.07 7.82
N ASN A 196 -1.18 -9.02 8.75
CA ASN A 196 -2.60 -8.93 8.43
C ASN A 196 -2.99 -7.59 7.77
N ALA A 197 -2.21 -6.55 7.96
CA ALA A 197 -2.44 -5.23 7.37
C ALA A 197 -1.80 -5.04 5.99
N ARG A 198 -0.95 -5.99 5.54
CA ARG A 198 -0.27 -5.89 4.25
C ARG A 198 -1.24 -5.76 3.08
N ILE A 199 -0.83 -4.98 2.10
CA ILE A 199 -1.45 -5.01 0.79
C ILE A 199 -1.16 -6.37 0.13
N PRO A 200 -2.16 -7.07 -0.41
CA PRO A 200 -1.91 -8.30 -1.14
C PRO A 200 -1.00 -8.07 -2.34
N GLU A 201 0.02 -8.91 -2.52
CA GLU A 201 0.97 -8.82 -3.63
C GLU A 201 0.29 -8.66 -5.01
N PRO A 202 -0.77 -9.43 -5.36
CA PRO A 202 -1.42 -9.28 -6.65
C PRO A 202 -2.02 -7.89 -6.89
N VAL A 203 -2.46 -7.18 -5.84
CA VAL A 203 -2.98 -5.80 -5.95
C VAL A 203 -1.83 -4.83 -6.24
N ALA A 204 -0.72 -4.96 -5.51
CA ALA A 204 0.47 -4.13 -5.72
C ALA A 204 1.06 -4.36 -7.13
N ARG A 205 1.12 -5.61 -7.58
CA ARG A 205 1.55 -5.96 -8.95
C ARG A 205 0.64 -5.36 -10.01
N ALA A 206 -0.69 -5.47 -9.85
CA ALA A 206 -1.63 -4.92 -10.82
C ALA A 206 -1.48 -3.40 -10.96
N LEU A 207 -1.29 -2.67 -9.86
CA LEU A 207 -0.96 -1.24 -9.90
C LEU A 207 0.38 -0.99 -10.59
N GLY A 208 1.43 -1.71 -10.19
CA GLY A 208 2.79 -1.56 -10.74
C GLY A 208 2.83 -1.80 -12.25
N ALA A 209 2.19 -2.87 -12.73
CA ALA A 209 2.10 -3.18 -14.15
C ALA A 209 1.39 -2.07 -14.94
N ALA A 210 0.26 -1.55 -14.43
CA ALA A 210 -0.48 -0.47 -15.07
C ALA A 210 0.32 0.84 -15.13
N VAL A 211 1.04 1.18 -14.06
CA VAL A 211 1.90 2.37 -14.02
C VAL A 211 3.07 2.22 -14.99
N ARG A 212 3.74 1.07 -14.98
CA ARG A 212 4.84 0.77 -15.88
C ARG A 212 4.42 0.88 -17.34
N GLU A 213 3.31 0.27 -17.71
CA GLU A 213 2.77 0.34 -19.07
C GLU A 213 2.55 1.79 -19.51
N LYS A 214 1.90 2.60 -18.68
CA LYS A 214 1.64 4.02 -19.01
C LYS A 214 2.91 4.85 -19.16
N ILE A 215 3.92 4.60 -18.35
CA ILE A 215 5.20 5.31 -18.46
C ILE A 215 5.90 4.93 -19.76
N TYR A 216 5.96 3.63 -20.11
CA TYR A 216 6.65 3.18 -21.32
C TYR A 216 5.90 3.54 -22.61
N VAL A 217 4.57 3.42 -22.66
CA VAL A 217 3.78 3.87 -23.82
C VAL A 217 3.93 5.38 -24.03
N GLY A 218 4.06 6.17 -22.97
CA GLY A 218 4.32 7.62 -23.06
C GLY A 218 5.73 7.99 -23.56
N MET A 219 6.68 7.03 -23.53
CA MET A 219 8.08 7.20 -23.98
C MET A 219 8.30 6.73 -25.42
N GLU A 220 7.36 6.04 -26.04
CA GLU A 220 7.50 5.68 -27.45
C GLU A 220 7.49 6.95 -28.30
N PRO A 221 8.49 7.13 -29.23
CA PRO A 221 8.45 8.24 -30.15
C PRO A 221 7.17 8.15 -30.98
N ARG A 222 6.39 9.21 -30.98
CA ARG A 222 5.23 9.30 -31.90
C ARG A 222 5.77 9.09 -33.31
N VAL A 223 5.53 7.92 -33.88
CA VAL A 223 5.80 7.69 -35.31
C VAL A 223 4.91 8.71 -36.02
N LYS A 224 5.55 9.76 -36.60
CA LYS A 224 4.85 10.65 -37.52
C LYS A 224 4.43 9.75 -38.67
N GLY A 225 3.15 9.54 -38.81
CA GLY A 225 2.60 8.85 -39.97
C GLY A 225 3.02 9.55 -41.26
N PRO A 226 3.01 8.81 -42.36
CA PRO A 226 3.45 9.31 -43.68
C PRO A 226 2.65 10.52 -44.11
#